data_58673848d8a1c995f371572d8cc8881d
#
_entry.id   58673848d8a1c995f371572d8cc8881d
#
_cell.length_a   1.000
_cell.length_b   1.000
_cell.length_c   1.000
_cell.angle_alpha   90.00
_cell.angle_beta   90.00
_cell.angle_gamma   90.00
#
_symmetry.space_group_name_H-M   'P 1'
#
loop_
_entity.id
_entity.type
_entity.pdbx_description
1 polymer ?
#
loop_
_entity_poly.entity_id
_entity_poly.type
_entity_poly.pdbx_seq_one_letter_code
_entity_poly.pdbx_strand_id
1 'polypeptide(L)'
;MLLVDPALPMAPFAVALSGEFDCRYRAEPEEADRVVALVTASVPVGAREVAPFPGVRAVLTCSTGTDHLDLAELSRRGIAVASTPTYCSDEVADHALACVLAGWRGLWTLGADVRAGGWEPETVLRRFDAQRLGIIGLGRIGMRLARRARALGIDVVACDPVIAAGTEDIARVSLDELLSTSDAVSLHAPGTPGVPPLLGEAEIARMKRGAVLVNLARASLVDLDAVVAALDAGALSGAAFDVWTDEPPAADDPRLRTRGLLLTPHVGWSSPEADQAWRDEAIDGLRVALTTQPPSSAQPRRSADYAV
;
A
#
# COMPACT_ATOMS: atom_id res chain seq x y z
N MET A 1 -11.63 -17.83 -22.22
CA MET A 1 -11.40 -16.38 -22.40
C MET A 1 -11.05 -15.75 -21.07
N LEU A 2 -10.11 -14.84 -21.06
CA LEU A 2 -9.78 -14.00 -19.92
C LEU A 2 -10.24 -12.58 -20.21
N LEU A 3 -10.89 -11.92 -19.23
CA LEU A 3 -11.18 -10.49 -19.32
C LEU A 3 -10.16 -9.72 -18.49
N VAL A 4 -9.46 -8.81 -19.15
CA VAL A 4 -8.41 -7.97 -18.55
C VAL A 4 -8.96 -6.56 -18.40
N ASP A 5 -8.72 -5.96 -17.22
CA ASP A 5 -9.05 -4.56 -16.94
C ASP A 5 -8.41 -3.63 -18.00
N PRO A 6 -9.17 -2.72 -18.64
CA PRO A 6 -8.62 -1.78 -19.62
C PRO A 6 -7.48 -0.89 -19.11
N ALA A 7 -7.35 -0.72 -17.80
CA ALA A 7 -6.22 -0.01 -17.20
C ALA A 7 -4.89 -0.79 -17.27
N LEU A 8 -4.95 -2.10 -17.54
CA LEU A 8 -3.78 -2.97 -17.65
C LEU A 8 -3.35 -3.15 -19.11
N PRO A 9 -2.04 -3.30 -19.37
CA PRO A 9 -1.57 -3.64 -20.71
C PRO A 9 -1.98 -5.09 -21.08
N MET A 10 -2.63 -5.26 -22.23
CA MET A 10 -3.06 -6.57 -22.71
C MET A 10 -1.89 -7.47 -23.16
N ALA A 11 -0.84 -6.88 -23.74
CA ALA A 11 0.23 -7.62 -24.41
C ALA A 11 0.93 -8.67 -23.53
N PRO A 12 1.27 -8.42 -22.26
CA PRO A 12 1.89 -9.44 -21.39
C PRO A 12 1.04 -10.70 -21.27
N PHE A 13 -0.29 -10.54 -21.04
CA PHE A 13 -1.21 -11.66 -20.91
C PHE A 13 -1.41 -12.40 -22.24
N ALA A 14 -1.63 -11.66 -23.32
CA ALA A 14 -1.86 -12.23 -24.64
C ALA A 14 -0.65 -13.03 -25.16
N VAL A 15 0.57 -12.56 -24.89
CA VAL A 15 1.80 -13.25 -25.31
C VAL A 15 2.08 -14.47 -24.43
N ALA A 16 2.07 -14.30 -23.12
CA ALA A 16 2.44 -15.38 -22.19
C ALA A 16 1.42 -16.52 -22.13
N LEU A 17 0.14 -16.22 -22.43
CA LEU A 17 -0.96 -17.18 -22.39
C LEU A 17 -1.46 -17.55 -23.79
N SER A 18 -0.68 -17.20 -24.84
CA SER A 18 -0.99 -17.56 -26.23
C SER A 18 -1.12 -19.08 -26.40
N GLY A 19 -2.20 -19.51 -27.06
CA GLY A 19 -2.52 -20.93 -27.22
C GLY A 19 -3.24 -21.59 -26.04
N GLU A 20 -3.25 -20.95 -24.85
CA GLU A 20 -3.99 -21.42 -23.70
C GLU A 20 -5.32 -20.65 -23.55
N PHE A 21 -5.27 -19.32 -23.64
CA PHE A 21 -6.41 -18.44 -23.41
C PHE A 21 -6.50 -17.32 -24.44
N ASP A 22 -7.74 -16.94 -24.74
CA ASP A 22 -8.07 -15.75 -25.51
C ASP A 22 -8.23 -14.58 -24.52
N CYS A 23 -7.33 -13.59 -24.58
CA CYS A 23 -7.32 -12.44 -23.69
C CYS A 23 -8.01 -11.25 -24.35
N ARG A 24 -8.99 -10.64 -23.68
CA ARG A 24 -9.77 -9.51 -24.19
C ARG A 24 -10.07 -8.48 -23.10
N TYR A 25 -10.36 -7.26 -23.49
CA TYR A 25 -10.87 -6.21 -22.58
C TYR A 25 -12.38 -6.32 -22.34
N ARG A 26 -13.13 -6.97 -23.25
CA ARG A 26 -14.58 -7.14 -23.17
C ARG A 26 -14.97 -8.49 -23.74
N ALA A 27 -16.12 -8.99 -23.30
CA ALA A 27 -16.82 -10.12 -23.87
C ALA A 27 -18.16 -9.62 -24.42
N GLU A 28 -18.58 -10.16 -25.56
CA GLU A 28 -19.95 -9.99 -26.04
C GLU A 28 -20.89 -10.85 -25.16
N PRO A 29 -22.19 -10.48 -25.06
CA PRO A 29 -23.14 -11.24 -24.21
C PRO A 29 -23.18 -12.74 -24.51
N GLU A 30 -23.05 -13.12 -25.78
CA GLU A 30 -23.08 -14.51 -26.25
C GLU A 30 -21.79 -15.29 -25.87
N GLU A 31 -20.77 -14.60 -25.46
CA GLU A 31 -19.48 -15.17 -25.05
C GLU A 31 -19.32 -15.25 -23.52
N ALA A 32 -20.32 -14.82 -22.76
CA ALA A 32 -20.25 -14.73 -21.29
C ALA A 32 -19.85 -16.06 -20.63
N ASP A 33 -20.40 -17.19 -21.11
CA ASP A 33 -20.08 -18.53 -20.60
C ASP A 33 -18.63 -18.97 -20.89
N ARG A 34 -17.95 -18.34 -21.83
CA ARG A 34 -16.57 -18.64 -22.19
C ARG A 34 -15.55 -17.92 -21.30
N VAL A 35 -15.99 -16.94 -20.50
CA VAL A 35 -15.12 -16.18 -19.60
C VAL A 35 -14.80 -17.06 -18.40
N VAL A 36 -13.53 -17.37 -18.18
CA VAL A 36 -13.05 -18.24 -17.09
C VAL A 36 -12.29 -17.50 -16.01
N ALA A 37 -11.79 -16.30 -16.30
CA ALA A 37 -11.17 -15.45 -15.30
C ALA A 37 -11.32 -13.95 -15.59
N LEU A 38 -11.31 -13.16 -14.51
CA LEU A 38 -11.21 -11.70 -14.54
C LEU A 38 -9.83 -11.29 -14.03
N VAL A 39 -9.20 -10.34 -14.70
CA VAL A 39 -7.91 -9.75 -14.33
C VAL A 39 -8.14 -8.26 -14.07
N THR A 40 -7.86 -7.80 -12.86
CA THR A 40 -8.07 -6.41 -12.45
C THR A 40 -6.79 -5.80 -11.87
N ALA A 41 -6.65 -4.48 -11.91
CA ALA A 41 -5.62 -3.74 -11.18
C ALA A 41 -6.16 -3.29 -9.81
N SER A 42 -7.17 -2.42 -9.83
CA SER A 42 -7.76 -1.81 -8.65
C SER A 42 -9.29 -1.69 -8.73
N VAL A 43 -9.89 -2.13 -9.84
CA VAL A 43 -11.35 -2.12 -9.99
C VAL A 43 -11.95 -3.11 -8.99
N PRO A 44 -12.96 -2.70 -8.20
CA PRO A 44 -13.65 -3.61 -7.29
C PRO A 44 -14.25 -4.81 -8.01
N VAL A 45 -14.08 -6.01 -7.44
CA VAL A 45 -14.69 -7.24 -7.96
C VAL A 45 -15.42 -7.97 -6.84
N GLY A 46 -16.72 -8.11 -7.03
CA GLY A 46 -17.63 -8.80 -6.12
C GLY A 46 -18.76 -9.49 -6.86
N ALA A 47 -19.89 -9.66 -6.19
CA ALA A 47 -21.07 -10.34 -6.72
C ALA A 47 -21.52 -9.80 -8.06
N ARG A 48 -21.52 -8.48 -8.22
CA ARG A 48 -22.03 -7.77 -9.40
C ARG A 48 -21.15 -8.01 -10.63
N GLU A 49 -19.84 -7.95 -10.43
CA GLU A 49 -18.86 -8.04 -11.54
C GLU A 49 -18.71 -9.46 -12.06
N VAL A 50 -18.91 -10.48 -11.20
CA VAL A 50 -18.85 -11.89 -11.62
C VAL A 50 -20.19 -12.44 -12.08
N ALA A 51 -21.32 -11.81 -11.74
CA ALA A 51 -22.67 -12.29 -12.09
C ALA A 51 -22.90 -12.50 -13.60
N PRO A 52 -22.39 -11.64 -14.50
CA PRO A 52 -22.56 -11.82 -15.93
C PRO A 52 -21.82 -13.03 -16.51
N PHE A 53 -20.86 -13.61 -15.76
CA PHE A 53 -19.91 -14.60 -16.28
C PHE A 53 -19.97 -15.91 -15.47
N PRO A 54 -20.92 -16.80 -15.73
CA PRO A 54 -21.11 -18.01 -14.95
C PRO A 54 -19.94 -18.99 -15.04
N GLY A 55 -19.10 -18.87 -16.06
CA GLY A 55 -17.88 -19.67 -16.26
C GLY A 55 -16.67 -19.22 -15.44
N VAL A 56 -16.74 -18.07 -14.75
CA VAL A 56 -15.60 -17.53 -14.00
C VAL A 56 -15.28 -18.42 -12.80
N ARG A 57 -14.01 -18.82 -12.72
CA ARG A 57 -13.45 -19.64 -11.63
C ARG A 57 -12.18 -19.06 -11.01
N ALA A 58 -11.66 -17.95 -11.58
CA ALA A 58 -10.52 -17.25 -11.01
C ALA A 58 -10.68 -15.73 -11.15
N VAL A 59 -10.18 -14.99 -10.16
CA VAL A 59 -9.94 -13.55 -10.21
C VAL A 59 -8.47 -13.32 -9.87
N LEU A 60 -7.76 -12.62 -10.77
CA LEU A 60 -6.41 -12.12 -10.52
C LEU A 60 -6.48 -10.63 -10.25
N THR A 61 -5.91 -10.19 -9.13
CA THR A 61 -5.58 -8.78 -8.97
C THR A 61 -4.10 -8.53 -9.19
N CYS A 62 -3.79 -7.59 -10.06
CA CYS A 62 -2.43 -7.15 -10.39
C CYS A 62 -1.92 -6.13 -9.37
N SER A 63 -2.13 -6.40 -8.09
CA SER A 63 -1.74 -5.57 -6.97
C SER A 63 -1.34 -6.41 -5.76
N THR A 64 -0.58 -5.83 -4.85
CA THR A 64 -0.23 -6.48 -3.57
C THR A 64 -1.45 -6.60 -2.65
N GLY A 65 -2.28 -5.57 -2.60
CA GLY A 65 -3.50 -5.53 -1.79
C GLY A 65 -4.70 -6.16 -2.50
N THR A 66 -5.61 -6.72 -1.71
CA THR A 66 -6.86 -7.34 -2.18
C THR A 66 -8.09 -6.67 -1.61
N ASP A 67 -7.96 -5.51 -1.05
CA ASP A 67 -8.99 -4.75 -0.32
C ASP A 67 -10.15 -4.27 -1.22
N HIS A 68 -9.96 -4.23 -2.54
CA HIS A 68 -11.00 -3.97 -3.55
C HIS A 68 -11.76 -5.24 -3.99
N LEU A 69 -11.39 -6.44 -3.49
CA LEU A 69 -12.06 -7.69 -3.81
C LEU A 69 -12.99 -8.13 -2.68
N ASP A 70 -14.21 -8.52 -3.00
CA ASP A 70 -15.09 -9.20 -2.06
C ASP A 70 -14.68 -10.68 -1.92
N LEU A 71 -13.64 -10.90 -1.11
CA LEU A 71 -13.06 -12.24 -0.90
C LEU A 71 -14.07 -13.23 -0.33
N ALA A 72 -15.03 -12.77 0.49
CA ALA A 72 -16.05 -13.61 1.08
C ALA A 72 -17.02 -14.12 0.00
N GLU A 73 -17.48 -13.24 -0.86
CA GLU A 73 -18.38 -13.58 -1.96
C GLU A 73 -17.69 -14.46 -3.01
N LEU A 74 -16.44 -14.13 -3.40
CA LEU A 74 -15.67 -14.92 -4.35
C LEU A 74 -15.46 -16.36 -3.81
N SER A 75 -15.08 -16.49 -2.53
CA SER A 75 -14.93 -17.79 -1.87
C SER A 75 -16.26 -18.57 -1.82
N ARG A 76 -17.37 -17.91 -1.51
CA ARG A 76 -18.70 -18.53 -1.49
C ARG A 76 -19.10 -19.09 -2.85
N ARG A 77 -18.66 -18.46 -3.94
CA ARG A 77 -18.89 -18.93 -5.32
C ARG A 77 -17.87 -19.97 -5.79
N GLY A 78 -16.88 -20.30 -4.98
CA GLY A 78 -15.80 -21.20 -5.37
C GLY A 78 -14.83 -20.58 -6.40
N ILE A 79 -14.74 -19.25 -6.45
CA ILE A 79 -13.83 -18.51 -7.34
C ILE A 79 -12.48 -18.35 -6.63
N ALA A 80 -11.42 -18.86 -7.23
CA ALA A 80 -10.07 -18.71 -6.72
C ALA A 80 -9.58 -17.27 -6.91
N VAL A 81 -8.81 -16.76 -5.94
CA VAL A 81 -8.22 -15.41 -6.02
C VAL A 81 -6.70 -15.53 -6.05
N ALA A 82 -6.07 -14.86 -6.99
CA ALA A 82 -4.64 -14.65 -7.07
C ALA A 82 -4.32 -13.16 -6.97
N SER A 83 -3.11 -12.83 -6.49
CA SER A 83 -2.58 -11.47 -6.41
C SER A 83 -1.10 -11.47 -6.75
N THR A 84 -0.50 -10.28 -6.87
CA THR A 84 0.94 -10.10 -7.08
C THR A 84 1.59 -9.52 -5.80
N PRO A 85 1.86 -10.37 -4.80
CA PRO A 85 2.15 -9.90 -3.44
C PRO A 85 3.60 -9.43 -3.21
N THR A 86 4.55 -9.74 -4.11
CA THR A 86 5.98 -9.51 -3.82
C THR A 86 6.67 -8.56 -4.79
N TYR A 87 6.12 -8.32 -5.96
CA TYR A 87 6.75 -7.66 -7.10
C TYR A 87 7.39 -6.30 -6.81
N CYS A 88 6.82 -5.52 -5.91
CA CYS A 88 7.25 -4.14 -5.60
C CYS A 88 7.71 -3.94 -4.15
N SER A 89 8.03 -5.03 -3.45
CA SER A 89 8.33 -4.91 -2.01
C SER A 89 9.61 -4.13 -1.73
N ASP A 90 10.56 -4.14 -2.65
CA ASP A 90 11.81 -3.40 -2.55
C ASP A 90 11.61 -1.94 -2.92
N GLU A 91 10.85 -1.65 -3.96
CA GLU A 91 10.53 -0.30 -4.44
C GLU A 91 9.77 0.51 -3.39
N VAL A 92 8.72 -0.07 -2.82
CA VAL A 92 7.93 0.62 -1.78
C VAL A 92 8.78 0.86 -0.52
N ALA A 93 9.66 -0.07 -0.15
CA ALA A 93 10.56 0.13 0.97
C ALA A 93 11.59 1.24 0.70
N ASP A 94 12.12 1.32 -0.53
CA ASP A 94 13.04 2.37 -0.95
C ASP A 94 12.36 3.75 -0.99
N HIS A 95 11.14 3.80 -1.54
CA HIS A 95 10.35 5.03 -1.57
C HIS A 95 10.00 5.52 -0.16
N ALA A 96 9.60 4.60 0.74
CA ALA A 96 9.34 4.93 2.14
C ALA A 96 10.58 5.48 2.85
N LEU A 97 11.75 4.84 2.65
CA LEU A 97 13.00 5.33 3.20
C LEU A 97 13.37 6.70 2.67
N ALA A 98 13.22 6.93 1.35
CA ALA A 98 13.46 8.23 0.73
C ALA A 98 12.57 9.32 1.34
N CYS A 99 11.28 9.04 1.56
CA CYS A 99 10.35 9.95 2.23
C CYS A 99 10.78 10.24 3.67
N VAL A 100 11.14 9.23 4.46
CA VAL A 100 11.62 9.40 5.84
C VAL A 100 12.87 10.29 5.89
N LEU A 101 13.88 9.98 5.08
CA LEU A 101 15.14 10.74 5.05
C LEU A 101 14.93 12.17 4.55
N ALA A 102 14.12 12.36 3.52
CA ALA A 102 13.79 13.67 3.00
C ALA A 102 13.01 14.52 4.02
N GLY A 103 12.09 13.91 4.77
CA GLY A 103 11.35 14.57 5.85
C GLY A 103 12.26 15.01 6.99
N TRP A 104 13.10 14.12 7.48
CA TRP A 104 14.08 14.45 8.53
C TRP A 104 15.09 15.52 8.12
N ARG A 105 15.38 15.60 6.83
CA ARG A 105 16.25 16.67 6.29
C ARG A 105 15.46 17.90 5.83
N GLY A 106 14.15 17.91 6.00
CA GLY A 106 13.28 19.01 5.59
C GLY A 106 13.37 19.35 4.09
N LEU A 107 13.71 18.39 3.23
CA LEU A 107 14.07 18.70 1.83
C LEU A 107 12.92 19.35 1.06
N TRP A 108 11.67 18.89 1.27
CA TRP A 108 10.53 19.48 0.57
C TRP A 108 10.11 20.84 1.17
N THR A 109 10.17 21.03 2.50
CA THR A 109 9.81 22.29 3.16
C THR A 109 10.85 23.37 2.89
N LEU A 110 12.12 23.08 3.14
CA LEU A 110 13.22 24.01 2.86
C LEU A 110 13.36 24.35 1.37
N GLY A 111 13.13 23.35 0.50
CA GLY A 111 13.13 23.60 -0.94
C GLY A 111 11.97 24.52 -1.38
N ALA A 112 10.81 24.44 -0.76
CA ALA A 112 9.70 25.36 -1.00
C ALA A 112 10.02 26.75 -0.48
N ASP A 113 10.63 26.87 0.70
CA ASP A 113 11.02 28.15 1.30
C ASP A 113 12.04 28.90 0.42
N VAL A 114 13.06 28.20 -0.10
CA VAL A 114 14.03 28.82 -1.03
C VAL A 114 13.35 29.32 -2.31
N ARG A 115 12.40 28.57 -2.86
CA ARG A 115 11.63 29.03 -4.05
C ARG A 115 10.75 30.25 -3.74
N ALA A 116 10.34 30.43 -2.48
CA ALA A 116 9.62 31.60 -2.01
C ALA A 116 10.52 32.78 -1.62
N GLY A 117 11.86 32.67 -1.80
CA GLY A 117 12.85 33.73 -1.50
C GLY A 117 13.44 33.65 -0.08
N GLY A 118 13.08 32.61 0.72
CA GLY A 118 13.69 32.35 2.01
C GLY A 118 15.09 31.73 1.87
N TRP A 119 15.98 31.99 2.83
CA TRP A 119 17.35 31.47 2.81
C TRP A 119 17.81 30.93 4.17
N GLU A 120 17.20 31.36 5.25
CA GLU A 120 17.61 30.98 6.61
C GLU A 120 16.67 29.90 7.17
N PRO A 121 17.17 28.69 7.50
CA PRO A 121 16.34 27.65 8.07
C PRO A 121 16.11 27.93 9.57
N GLU A 122 14.87 27.98 9.99
CA GLU A 122 14.50 27.97 11.41
C GLU A 122 14.52 26.56 12.02
N THR A 123 14.71 25.52 11.20
CA THR A 123 14.58 24.11 11.56
C THR A 123 15.91 23.54 12.03
N VAL A 124 15.92 22.89 13.19
CA VAL A 124 17.07 22.12 13.66
C VAL A 124 17.08 20.75 12.98
N LEU A 125 18.06 20.55 12.10
CA LEU A 125 18.26 19.27 11.40
C LEU A 125 19.13 18.34 12.25
N ARG A 126 18.63 17.14 12.55
CA ARG A 126 19.34 16.13 13.32
C ARG A 126 20.01 15.09 12.42
N ARG A 127 20.99 14.38 12.94
CA ARG A 127 21.62 13.23 12.27
C ARG A 127 20.68 12.04 12.27
N PHE A 128 20.78 11.16 11.28
CA PHE A 128 19.92 9.97 11.15
C PHE A 128 20.12 9.00 12.32
N ASP A 129 21.38 8.78 12.73
CA ASP A 129 21.75 7.89 13.84
C ASP A 129 21.29 8.41 15.24
N ALA A 130 20.80 9.63 15.30
CA ALA A 130 20.21 10.22 16.50
C ALA A 130 18.67 10.24 16.45
N GLN A 131 18.04 9.51 15.50
CA GLN A 131 16.60 9.49 15.29
C GLN A 131 16.06 8.07 15.29
N ARG A 132 14.80 7.93 15.65
CA ARG A 132 14.07 6.66 15.70
C ARG A 132 13.01 6.60 14.62
N LEU A 133 12.98 5.48 13.87
CA LEU A 133 11.93 5.13 12.94
C LEU A 133 10.98 4.11 13.57
N GLY A 134 9.70 4.44 13.67
CA GLY A 134 8.62 3.53 14.02
C GLY A 134 7.97 2.96 12.75
N ILE A 135 7.82 1.64 12.68
CA ILE A 135 7.21 0.95 11.56
C ILE A 135 5.92 0.28 12.02
N ILE A 136 4.80 0.66 11.43
CA ILE A 136 3.49 0.02 11.66
C ILE A 136 3.26 -1.00 10.56
N GLY A 137 3.28 -2.29 10.92
CA GLY A 137 3.25 -3.41 9.98
C GLY A 137 4.65 -3.88 9.57
N LEU A 138 5.10 -5.00 10.12
CA LEU A 138 6.44 -5.58 9.88
C LEU A 138 6.38 -6.76 8.89
N GLY A 139 5.52 -6.65 7.88
CA GLY A 139 5.41 -7.58 6.76
C GLY A 139 6.59 -7.48 5.78
N ARG A 140 6.38 -7.96 4.56
CA ARG A 140 7.42 -7.97 3.52
C ARG A 140 8.09 -6.61 3.27
N ILE A 141 7.29 -5.56 3.17
CA ILE A 141 7.76 -4.18 2.91
C ILE A 141 8.38 -3.58 4.16
N GLY A 142 7.66 -3.61 5.30
CA GLY A 142 8.16 -3.04 6.56
C GLY A 142 9.48 -3.65 7.01
N MET A 143 9.67 -4.96 6.82
CA MET A 143 10.94 -5.63 7.11
C MET A 143 12.09 -5.16 6.23
N ARG A 144 11.83 -4.94 4.92
CA ARG A 144 12.84 -4.40 4.00
C ARG A 144 13.23 -2.97 4.37
N LEU A 145 12.25 -2.12 4.70
CA LEU A 145 12.49 -0.78 5.22
C LEU A 145 13.33 -0.80 6.50
N ALA A 146 12.96 -1.67 7.45
CA ALA A 146 13.68 -1.80 8.72
C ALA A 146 15.17 -2.16 8.52
N ARG A 147 15.44 -3.13 7.65
CA ARG A 147 16.83 -3.54 7.33
C ARG A 147 17.65 -2.40 6.71
N ARG A 148 17.06 -1.67 5.75
CA ARG A 148 17.71 -0.52 5.09
C ARG A 148 17.96 0.63 6.08
N ALA A 149 16.98 0.96 6.90
CA ALA A 149 17.11 2.01 7.92
C ALA A 149 18.21 1.67 8.93
N ARG A 150 18.26 0.43 9.42
CA ARG A 150 19.32 -0.02 10.34
C ARG A 150 20.72 0.01 9.72
N ALA A 151 20.84 -0.29 8.43
CA ALA A 151 22.12 -0.18 7.72
C ALA A 151 22.65 1.26 7.67
N LEU A 152 21.78 2.26 7.83
CA LEU A 152 22.14 3.68 7.98
C LEU A 152 22.39 4.08 9.45
N GLY A 153 22.35 3.14 10.40
CA GLY A 153 22.51 3.40 11.82
C GLY A 153 21.27 3.96 12.52
N ILE A 154 20.10 3.94 11.87
CA ILE A 154 18.84 4.42 12.43
C ILE A 154 18.32 3.43 13.46
N ASP A 155 17.86 3.93 14.63
CA ASP A 155 17.13 3.12 15.60
C ASP A 155 15.74 2.81 15.09
N VAL A 156 15.37 1.51 15.03
CA VAL A 156 14.10 1.05 14.48
C VAL A 156 13.30 0.28 15.50
N VAL A 157 12.04 0.67 15.66
CA VAL A 157 11.02 -0.05 16.44
C VAL A 157 9.82 -0.39 15.55
N ALA A 158 9.08 -1.42 15.89
CA ALA A 158 7.91 -1.82 15.11
C ALA A 158 6.71 -2.18 15.98
N CYS A 159 5.52 -1.91 15.44
CA CYS A 159 4.24 -2.39 15.96
C CYS A 159 3.60 -3.30 14.90
N ASP A 160 3.42 -4.58 15.23
CA ASP A 160 2.73 -5.55 14.39
C ASP A 160 2.11 -6.64 15.28
N PRO A 161 0.77 -6.81 15.27
CA PRO A 161 0.09 -7.77 16.14
C PRO A 161 0.25 -9.24 15.68
N VAL A 162 0.59 -9.46 14.40
CA VAL A 162 0.56 -10.80 13.77
C VAL A 162 1.92 -11.49 13.81
N ILE A 163 3.00 -10.72 13.68
CA ILE A 163 4.34 -11.30 13.56
C ILE A 163 4.83 -11.81 14.90
N ALA A 164 5.19 -13.11 14.96
CA ALA A 164 5.70 -13.75 16.16
C ALA A 164 7.01 -13.10 16.65
N ALA A 165 7.24 -13.13 17.97
CA ALA A 165 8.50 -12.67 18.57
C ALA A 165 9.68 -13.44 17.94
N GLY A 166 10.77 -12.73 17.61
CA GLY A 166 12.01 -13.33 17.13
C GLY A 166 12.36 -13.10 15.67
N THR A 167 11.58 -12.30 14.94
CA THR A 167 12.01 -11.83 13.64
C THR A 167 13.01 -10.70 13.81
N GLU A 168 14.29 -11.04 13.73
CA GLU A 168 15.43 -10.13 13.55
C GLU A 168 15.45 -8.99 14.60
N ASP A 169 16.43 -8.80 15.38
CA ASP A 169 16.82 -7.70 16.29
C ASP A 169 16.02 -6.35 16.22
N ILE A 170 14.75 -6.35 15.79
CA ILE A 170 13.87 -5.18 15.76
C ILE A 170 12.99 -5.22 17.01
N ALA A 171 13.12 -4.19 17.84
CA ALA A 171 12.32 -4.07 19.04
C ALA A 171 10.83 -3.88 18.71
N ARG A 172 9.98 -4.75 19.25
CA ARG A 172 8.53 -4.65 19.13
C ARG A 172 7.98 -3.88 20.32
N VAL A 173 7.17 -2.90 20.01
CA VAL A 173 6.56 -2.01 20.99
C VAL A 173 5.06 -1.88 20.76
N SER A 174 4.33 -1.35 21.72
CA SER A 174 2.93 -0.97 21.53
C SER A 174 2.79 0.17 20.55
N LEU A 175 1.59 0.38 20.00
CA LEU A 175 1.32 1.53 19.12
C LEU A 175 1.58 2.85 19.86
N ASP A 176 1.14 2.97 21.11
CA ASP A 176 1.34 4.17 21.92
C ASP A 176 2.83 4.48 22.15
N GLU A 177 3.63 3.47 22.45
CA GLU A 177 5.08 3.63 22.59
C GLU A 177 5.74 4.01 21.28
N LEU A 178 5.34 3.36 20.17
CA LEU A 178 5.85 3.69 18.84
C LEU A 178 5.57 5.15 18.50
N LEU A 179 4.32 5.61 18.63
CA LEU A 179 3.93 6.98 18.31
C LEU A 179 4.65 8.01 19.16
N SER A 180 4.74 7.78 20.48
CA SER A 180 5.32 8.75 21.43
C SER A 180 6.84 8.82 21.40
N THR A 181 7.52 7.81 20.86
CA THR A 181 9.00 7.74 20.89
C THR A 181 9.67 7.90 19.52
N SER A 182 8.93 7.75 18.42
CA SER A 182 9.51 7.77 17.06
C SER A 182 9.61 9.19 16.50
N ASP A 183 10.73 9.49 15.83
CA ASP A 183 10.96 10.74 15.09
C ASP A 183 10.37 10.68 13.68
N ALA A 184 10.11 9.48 13.16
CA ALA A 184 9.27 9.24 12.00
C ALA A 184 8.43 7.98 12.20
N VAL A 185 7.23 7.96 11.62
CA VAL A 185 6.33 6.79 11.60
C VAL A 185 6.01 6.45 10.15
N SER A 186 6.21 5.18 9.77
CA SER A 186 5.89 4.69 8.42
C SER A 186 4.90 3.53 8.50
N LEU A 187 3.82 3.60 7.69
CA LEU A 187 2.74 2.61 7.67
C LEU A 187 2.94 1.61 6.53
N HIS A 188 2.86 0.32 6.89
CA HIS A 188 2.95 -0.83 5.98
C HIS A 188 1.93 -1.92 6.34
N ALA A 189 0.83 -1.52 6.95
CA ALA A 189 -0.30 -2.38 7.30
C ALA A 189 -1.33 -2.44 6.16
N PRO A 190 -2.14 -3.51 6.06
CA PRO A 190 -3.26 -3.55 5.14
C PRO A 190 -4.38 -2.59 5.57
N GLY A 191 -5.09 -2.02 4.61
CA GLY A 191 -6.35 -1.33 4.88
C GLY A 191 -7.49 -2.31 5.09
N THR A 192 -8.47 -1.95 5.92
CA THR A 192 -9.70 -2.73 6.10
C THR A 192 -10.90 -1.85 5.77
N PRO A 193 -11.68 -2.16 4.74
CA PRO A 193 -12.85 -1.37 4.38
C PRO A 193 -13.86 -1.26 5.53
N GLY A 194 -14.40 -0.07 5.76
CA GLY A 194 -15.43 0.18 6.78
C GLY A 194 -14.91 0.24 8.23
N VAL A 195 -13.60 0.16 8.45
CA VAL A 195 -12.98 0.34 9.76
C VAL A 195 -12.47 1.78 9.88
N PRO A 196 -12.62 2.44 11.05
CA PRO A 196 -12.02 3.75 11.29
C PRO A 196 -10.51 3.77 11.01
N PRO A 197 -9.93 4.93 10.67
CA PRO A 197 -8.49 5.06 10.48
C PRO A 197 -7.71 4.57 11.71
N LEU A 198 -6.60 3.88 11.46
CA LEU A 198 -5.67 3.44 12.51
C LEU A 198 -5.01 4.63 13.22
N LEU A 199 -4.70 5.68 12.45
CA LEU A 199 -4.19 6.95 12.96
C LEU A 199 -5.22 8.05 12.73
N GLY A 200 -6.08 8.26 13.72
CA GLY A 200 -6.99 9.40 13.81
C GLY A 200 -6.35 10.58 14.55
N GLU A 201 -7.16 11.58 14.89
CA GLU A 201 -6.71 12.78 15.60
C GLU A 201 -6.00 12.44 16.93
N ALA A 202 -6.55 11.49 17.69
CA ALA A 202 -5.99 11.10 18.99
C ALA A 202 -4.61 10.43 18.85
N GLU A 203 -4.42 9.58 17.86
CA GLU A 203 -3.15 8.89 17.58
C GLU A 203 -2.11 9.89 17.06
N ILE A 204 -2.50 10.77 16.14
CA ILE A 204 -1.62 11.82 15.60
C ILE A 204 -1.18 12.78 16.71
N ALA A 205 -2.06 13.12 17.64
CA ALA A 205 -1.73 13.97 18.80
C ALA A 205 -0.72 13.31 19.78
N ARG A 206 -0.62 11.97 19.77
CA ARG A 206 0.39 11.24 20.57
C ARG A 206 1.75 11.19 19.90
N MET A 207 1.84 11.50 18.61
CA MET A 207 3.12 11.50 17.90
C MET A 207 4.06 12.54 18.53
N LYS A 208 5.34 12.23 18.47
CA LYS A 208 6.38 13.12 18.95
C LYS A 208 6.31 14.46 18.20
N ARG A 209 6.38 15.60 18.92
CA ARG A 209 6.38 16.91 18.28
C ARG A 209 7.54 17.02 17.30
N GLY A 210 7.22 17.43 16.07
CA GLY A 210 8.17 17.51 14.97
C GLY A 210 8.45 16.18 14.27
N ALA A 211 7.69 15.13 14.56
CA ALA A 211 7.80 13.86 13.85
C ALA A 211 7.37 13.99 12.39
N VAL A 212 7.82 13.03 11.59
CA VAL A 212 7.42 12.83 10.19
C VAL A 212 6.48 11.65 10.09
N LEU A 213 5.39 11.77 9.31
CA LEU A 213 4.48 10.68 9.01
C LEU A 213 4.60 10.25 7.54
N VAL A 214 4.72 8.94 7.28
CA VAL A 214 4.82 8.39 5.92
C VAL A 214 3.76 7.32 5.72
N ASN A 215 2.89 7.50 4.73
CA ASN A 215 1.87 6.53 4.36
C ASN A 215 1.95 6.18 2.86
N LEU A 216 2.54 5.03 2.58
CA LEU A 216 2.58 4.40 1.26
C LEU A 216 1.74 3.11 1.23
N ALA A 217 0.91 2.89 2.23
CA ALA A 217 0.11 1.68 2.35
C ALA A 217 -1.31 1.89 1.80
N ARG A 218 -2.19 2.49 2.60
CA ARG A 218 -3.58 2.80 2.20
C ARG A 218 -4.03 4.12 2.81
N ALA A 219 -4.75 4.93 2.03
CA ALA A 219 -5.32 6.20 2.50
C ALA A 219 -6.22 6.01 3.72
N SER A 220 -7.00 4.93 3.75
CA SER A 220 -7.93 4.61 4.84
C SER A 220 -7.30 4.38 6.21
N LEU A 221 -5.99 4.19 6.27
CA LEU A 221 -5.27 3.99 7.55
C LEU A 221 -5.08 5.27 8.35
N VAL A 222 -5.18 6.44 7.72
CA VAL A 222 -4.84 7.72 8.33
C VAL A 222 -5.93 8.74 8.07
N ASP A 223 -6.35 9.45 9.09
CA ASP A 223 -7.19 10.64 8.96
C ASP A 223 -6.34 11.80 8.40
N LEU A 224 -6.48 12.06 7.11
CA LEU A 224 -5.70 13.09 6.42
C LEU A 224 -6.02 14.51 6.90
N ASP A 225 -7.26 14.79 7.30
CA ASP A 225 -7.63 16.10 7.80
C ASP A 225 -6.96 16.36 9.17
N ALA A 226 -6.83 15.33 10.01
CA ALA A 226 -6.07 15.42 11.25
C ALA A 226 -4.55 15.61 10.98
N VAL A 227 -4.00 15.00 9.94
CA VAL A 227 -2.60 15.25 9.52
C VAL A 227 -2.40 16.69 9.06
N VAL A 228 -3.31 17.22 8.25
CA VAL A 228 -3.26 18.62 7.78
C VAL A 228 -3.30 19.57 8.98
N ALA A 229 -4.21 19.36 9.91
CA ALA A 229 -4.30 20.17 11.14
C ALA A 229 -3.00 20.09 11.97
N ALA A 230 -2.37 18.92 12.08
CA ALA A 230 -1.13 18.73 12.81
C ALA A 230 0.08 19.42 12.12
N LEU A 231 0.11 19.43 10.78
CA LEU A 231 1.11 20.16 10.00
C LEU A 231 0.95 21.68 10.18
N ASP A 232 -0.27 22.19 10.08
CA ASP A 232 -0.58 23.63 10.23
C ASP A 232 -0.28 24.12 11.65
N ALA A 233 -0.50 23.29 12.67
CA ALA A 233 -0.14 23.57 14.06
C ALA A 233 1.35 23.39 14.36
N GLY A 234 2.16 22.90 13.43
CA GLY A 234 3.58 22.57 13.64
C GLY A 234 3.79 21.45 14.68
N ALA A 235 2.78 20.59 14.87
CA ALA A 235 2.90 19.37 15.66
C ALA A 235 3.70 18.31 14.90
N LEU A 236 3.46 18.17 13.60
CA LEU A 236 4.29 17.40 12.68
C LEU A 236 5.21 18.33 11.88
N SER A 237 6.43 17.88 11.59
CA SER A 237 7.39 18.61 10.73
C SER A 237 7.20 18.31 9.24
N GLY A 238 6.53 17.21 8.93
CA GLY A 238 6.25 16.80 7.56
C GLY A 238 5.41 15.54 7.52
N ALA A 239 4.74 15.35 6.38
CA ALA A 239 4.06 14.11 6.07
C ALA A 239 4.26 13.77 4.59
N ALA A 240 4.34 12.47 4.24
CA ALA A 240 4.47 11.99 2.88
C ALA A 240 3.40 10.93 2.61
N PHE A 241 2.65 11.11 1.52
CA PHE A 241 1.58 10.20 1.09
C PHE A 241 1.77 9.83 -0.37
N ASP A 242 1.77 8.54 -0.66
CA ASP A 242 1.74 8.00 -2.02
C ASP A 242 0.34 7.50 -2.40
N VAL A 243 -0.59 7.53 -1.45
CA VAL A 243 -1.97 7.04 -1.59
C VAL A 243 -2.97 8.12 -1.19
N TRP A 244 -4.12 8.16 -1.87
CA TRP A 244 -5.19 9.11 -1.63
C TRP A 244 -6.54 8.41 -1.56
N THR A 245 -7.54 9.03 -0.94
CA THR A 245 -8.87 8.40 -0.82
C THR A 245 -9.53 8.21 -2.19
N ASP A 246 -9.48 9.25 -3.02
CA ASP A 246 -9.93 9.20 -4.41
C ASP A 246 -8.73 9.46 -5.31
N GLU A 247 -8.33 8.48 -6.11
CA GLU A 247 -7.17 8.56 -6.99
C GLU A 247 -7.61 8.66 -8.46
N PRO A 248 -7.30 9.77 -9.17
CA PRO A 248 -6.56 10.95 -8.71
C PRO A 248 -7.40 11.86 -7.80
N PRO A 249 -6.76 12.60 -6.86
CA PRO A 249 -7.45 13.60 -6.06
C PRO A 249 -8.01 14.72 -6.94
N ALA A 250 -9.09 15.37 -6.46
CA ALA A 250 -9.65 16.53 -7.13
C ALA A 250 -8.59 17.65 -7.22
N ALA A 251 -8.44 18.26 -8.39
CA ALA A 251 -7.38 19.26 -8.63
C ALA A 251 -7.51 20.52 -7.76
N ASP A 252 -8.71 20.79 -7.25
CA ASP A 252 -9.03 21.91 -6.39
C ASP A 252 -9.04 21.54 -4.89
N ASP A 253 -8.71 20.29 -4.53
CA ASP A 253 -8.60 19.87 -3.12
C ASP A 253 -7.59 20.76 -2.38
N PRO A 254 -8.03 21.50 -1.35
CA PRO A 254 -7.16 22.44 -0.63
C PRO A 254 -5.98 21.74 0.06
N ARG A 255 -6.13 20.46 0.44
CA ARG A 255 -5.09 19.67 1.12
C ARG A 255 -3.86 19.47 0.25
N LEU A 256 -3.99 19.50 -1.09
CA LEU A 256 -2.87 19.42 -2.02
C LEU A 256 -1.86 20.58 -1.88
N ARG A 257 -2.24 21.68 -1.22
CA ARG A 257 -1.40 22.86 -1.01
C ARG A 257 -0.86 22.98 0.42
N THR A 258 -1.12 21.96 1.26
CA THR A 258 -0.66 21.97 2.65
C THR A 258 0.86 22.00 2.72
N ARG A 259 1.40 22.98 3.41
CA ARG A 259 2.86 23.08 3.63
C ARG A 259 3.33 21.90 4.47
N GLY A 260 4.42 21.27 4.05
CA GLY A 260 4.95 20.08 4.76
C GLY A 260 4.34 18.76 4.30
N LEU A 261 3.34 18.77 3.41
CA LEU A 261 2.78 17.55 2.81
C LEU A 261 3.48 17.27 1.46
N LEU A 262 4.18 16.14 1.37
CA LEU A 262 4.71 15.58 0.14
C LEU A 262 3.70 14.59 -0.43
N LEU A 263 3.39 14.70 -1.71
CA LEU A 263 2.49 13.79 -2.41
C LEU A 263 3.18 13.18 -3.62
N THR A 264 2.98 11.88 -3.80
CA THR A 264 3.36 11.16 -5.01
C THR A 264 2.14 10.41 -5.56
N PRO A 265 2.03 10.20 -6.89
CA PRO A 265 0.80 9.72 -7.52
C PRO A 265 0.74 8.18 -7.55
N HIS A 266 0.80 7.53 -6.37
CA HIS A 266 0.74 6.08 -6.19
C HIS A 266 1.78 5.35 -7.05
N VAL A 267 3.04 5.81 -6.94
CA VAL A 267 4.18 5.30 -7.74
C VAL A 267 5.25 4.60 -6.91
N GLY A 268 5.06 4.46 -5.61
CA GLY A 268 6.02 3.78 -4.74
C GLY A 268 6.38 2.37 -5.19
N TRP A 269 5.54 1.75 -6.00
CA TRP A 269 5.76 0.43 -6.59
C TRP A 269 6.64 0.43 -7.85
N SER A 270 6.87 1.58 -8.50
CA SER A 270 7.29 1.67 -9.90
C SER A 270 8.81 1.55 -10.08
N SER A 271 9.23 0.51 -10.79
CA SER A 271 10.56 0.34 -11.39
C SER A 271 10.46 -0.58 -12.60
N PRO A 272 11.45 -0.61 -13.51
CA PRO A 272 11.51 -1.63 -14.57
C PRO A 272 11.56 -3.05 -14.02
N GLU A 273 12.22 -3.25 -12.88
CA GLU A 273 12.36 -4.54 -12.19
C GLU A 273 11.01 -4.98 -11.63
N ALA A 274 10.28 -4.08 -10.97
CA ALA A 274 8.94 -4.35 -10.47
C ALA A 274 7.95 -4.64 -11.61
N ASP A 275 8.04 -3.93 -12.73
CA ASP A 275 7.18 -4.16 -13.89
C ASP A 275 7.40 -5.57 -14.48
N GLN A 276 8.63 -6.05 -14.54
CA GLN A 276 8.91 -7.43 -14.97
C GLN A 276 8.42 -8.46 -13.95
N ALA A 277 8.74 -8.27 -12.67
CA ALA A 277 8.33 -9.18 -11.59
C ALA A 277 6.80 -9.26 -11.48
N TRP A 278 6.11 -8.13 -11.63
CA TRP A 278 4.66 -8.08 -11.66
C TRP A 278 4.04 -8.96 -12.75
N ARG A 279 4.59 -8.91 -13.98
CA ARG A 279 4.11 -9.73 -15.09
C ARG A 279 4.28 -11.22 -14.82
N ASP A 280 5.43 -11.60 -14.32
CA ASP A 280 5.75 -12.99 -14.01
C ASP A 280 4.82 -13.51 -12.90
N GLU A 281 4.69 -12.78 -11.78
CA GLU A 281 3.78 -13.15 -10.68
C GLU A 281 2.31 -13.23 -11.14
N ALA A 282 1.86 -12.28 -11.98
CA ALA A 282 0.48 -12.23 -12.46
C ALA A 282 0.14 -13.48 -13.30
N ILE A 283 1.04 -13.84 -14.22
CA ILE A 283 0.84 -14.99 -15.11
C ILE A 283 0.88 -16.30 -14.33
N ASP A 284 1.86 -16.47 -13.46
CA ASP A 284 1.99 -17.67 -12.63
C ASP A 284 0.84 -17.81 -11.65
N GLY A 285 0.45 -16.72 -10.99
CA GLY A 285 -0.70 -16.68 -10.09
C GLY A 285 -2.01 -17.06 -10.79
N LEU A 286 -2.22 -16.56 -12.00
CA LEU A 286 -3.40 -16.88 -12.80
C LEU A 286 -3.42 -18.36 -13.22
N ARG A 287 -2.29 -18.93 -13.66
CA ARG A 287 -2.18 -20.35 -14.00
C ARG A 287 -2.50 -21.23 -12.80
N VAL A 288 -1.93 -20.92 -11.63
CA VAL A 288 -2.21 -21.63 -10.39
C VAL A 288 -3.69 -21.54 -10.04
N ALA A 289 -4.29 -20.34 -10.05
CA ALA A 289 -5.69 -20.14 -9.72
C ALA A 289 -6.65 -20.91 -10.66
N LEU A 290 -6.31 -21.01 -11.95
CA LEU A 290 -7.14 -21.73 -12.93
C LEU A 290 -6.97 -23.24 -12.87
N THR A 291 -5.88 -23.77 -12.33
CA THR A 291 -5.61 -25.21 -12.22
C THR A 291 -5.96 -25.78 -10.85
N THR A 292 -5.98 -24.95 -9.82
CA THR A 292 -6.31 -25.37 -8.46
C THR A 292 -7.83 -25.45 -8.32
N GLN A 293 -8.37 -26.61 -7.97
CA GLN A 293 -9.76 -26.69 -7.51
C GLN A 293 -9.90 -25.87 -6.22
N PRO A 294 -10.94 -25.01 -6.10
CA PRO A 294 -11.14 -24.29 -4.86
C PRO A 294 -11.26 -25.31 -3.70
N PRO A 295 -10.62 -25.06 -2.56
CA PRO A 295 -10.73 -25.94 -1.43
C PRO A 295 -12.21 -26.05 -1.01
N SER A 296 -12.73 -27.26 -0.99
CA SER A 296 -14.04 -27.56 -0.42
C SER A 296 -14.05 -27.07 1.02
N SER A 297 -14.77 -25.96 1.30
CA SER A 297 -14.95 -25.36 2.63
C SER A 297 -13.69 -24.91 3.39
N ALA A 298 -12.84 -24.08 2.80
CA ALA A 298 -11.87 -23.32 3.57
C ALA A 298 -12.59 -22.14 4.25
N GLN A 299 -12.69 -22.17 5.58
CA GLN A 299 -13.12 -21.00 6.34
C GLN A 299 -12.19 -19.82 6.03
N PRO A 300 -12.72 -18.62 5.71
CA PRO A 300 -11.89 -17.45 5.56
C PRO A 300 -11.13 -17.23 6.88
N ARG A 301 -9.84 -16.99 6.81
CA ARG A 301 -9.08 -16.51 7.98
C ARG A 301 -9.80 -15.27 8.48
N ARG A 302 -10.26 -15.30 9.73
CA ARG A 302 -11.07 -14.23 10.29
C ARG A 302 -10.28 -12.94 10.29
N SER A 303 -10.90 -11.83 9.87
CA SER A 303 -10.40 -10.46 10.00
C SER A 303 -10.04 -10.07 11.46
N ALA A 304 -10.40 -10.89 12.44
CA ALA A 304 -10.04 -10.75 13.84
C ALA A 304 -8.53 -10.87 14.12
N ASP A 305 -7.74 -11.39 13.17
CA ASP A 305 -6.28 -11.51 13.33
C ASP A 305 -5.54 -10.18 13.07
N TYR A 306 -6.26 -9.12 12.71
CA TYR A 306 -5.71 -7.78 12.42
C TYR A 306 -6.27 -6.67 13.32
N ALA A 307 -7.02 -7.00 14.38
CA ALA A 307 -7.42 -6.01 15.37
C ALA A 307 -6.20 -5.65 16.23
N VAL A 308 -5.82 -4.38 16.16
CA VAL A 308 -4.75 -3.75 16.99
C VAL A 308 -5.23 -3.59 18.41
#